data_afce68e61e1fe325bfb74bb3e2b09ace
#
_entry.id   afce68e61e1fe325bfb74bb3e2b09ace
#
_cell.length_a   1.000
_cell.length_b   1.000
_cell.length_c   1.000
_cell.angle_alpha   90.00
_cell.angle_beta   90.00
_cell.angle_gamma   90.00
#
_symmetry.space_group_name_H-M   'P 1'
#
loop_
_entity.id
_entity.type
_entity.pdbx_description
1 polymer ?
#
loop_
_entity_poly.entity_id
_entity_poly.type
_entity_poly.pdbx_seq_one_letter_code
_entity_poly.pdbx_strand_id
1 'polypeptide(L)'
;MFAFTLMVMIILEHALPARRYSGNALKHNLDNLLLGASGTILLRLVPGILAAHLALQNELWQIGISYSLDLPQSSLLFTVSAVVFLDFCIYWQHRYFHYNKYLWRLHRVHHSDTMLSASSALRFHPLEILLSMLIKSALVLGLGIPFVAVVLFEILLNACAIF
;
A
#
# COMPACT_ATOMS: atom_id res chain seq x y z
N MET A 1 0.78 11.55 7.92
CA MET A 1 -0.34 10.86 8.60
C MET A 1 0.04 9.41 8.95
N PHE A 2 0.38 8.54 8.00
CA PHE A 2 0.74 7.13 8.26
C PHE A 2 1.84 6.95 9.34
N ALA A 3 2.99 7.62 9.21
CA ALA A 3 4.09 7.51 10.18
C ALA A 3 3.67 7.94 11.60
N PHE A 4 2.81 8.95 11.72
CA PHE A 4 2.28 9.39 13.01
C PHE A 4 1.35 8.32 13.61
N THR A 5 0.41 7.78 12.83
CA THR A 5 -0.50 6.72 13.28
C THR A 5 0.29 5.48 13.71
N LEU A 6 1.28 5.06 12.90
CA LEU A 6 2.14 3.93 13.22
C LEU A 6 2.92 4.14 14.53
N MET A 7 3.48 5.34 14.72
CA MET A 7 4.19 5.69 15.96
C MET A 7 3.26 5.62 17.17
N VAL A 8 2.06 6.20 17.07
CA VAL A 8 1.05 6.15 18.14
C VAL A 8 0.67 4.70 18.45
N MET A 9 0.44 3.87 17.44
CA MET A 9 0.07 2.48 17.65
C MET A 9 1.20 1.66 18.29
N ILE A 10 2.46 1.88 17.89
CA ILE A 10 3.61 1.24 18.53
C ILE A 10 3.72 1.65 20.01
N ILE A 11 3.50 2.93 20.32
CA ILE A 11 3.51 3.43 21.71
C ILE A 11 2.38 2.78 22.51
N LEU A 12 1.16 2.73 21.96
CA LEU A 12 0.00 2.11 22.61
C LEU A 12 0.22 0.61 22.86
N GLU A 13 0.78 -0.13 21.90
CA GLU A 13 1.11 -1.55 22.08
C GLU A 13 2.11 -1.78 23.21
N HIS A 14 3.07 -0.87 23.39
CA HIS A 14 4.02 -0.96 24.50
C HIS A 14 3.41 -0.55 25.85
N ALA A 15 2.52 0.43 25.85
CA ALA A 15 1.85 0.92 27.07
C ALA A 15 0.71 -0.01 27.53
N LEU A 16 0.00 -0.63 26.58
CA LEU A 16 -1.20 -1.44 26.81
C LEU A 16 -1.10 -2.77 26.02
N PRO A 17 -0.11 -3.63 26.32
CA PRO A 17 0.11 -4.84 25.54
C PRO A 17 -1.06 -5.84 25.68
N ALA A 18 -1.74 -6.13 24.58
CA ALA A 18 -2.78 -7.17 24.54
C ALA A 18 -2.19 -8.59 24.70
N ARG A 19 -0.92 -8.76 24.38
CA ARG A 19 -0.16 -10.03 24.54
C ARG A 19 1.24 -9.73 25.08
N ARG A 20 1.77 -10.65 25.89
CA ARG A 20 3.18 -10.56 26.33
C ARG A 20 4.10 -10.89 25.16
N TYR A 21 5.02 -10.00 24.86
CA TYR A 21 6.07 -10.27 23.86
C TYR A 21 6.99 -11.40 24.37
N SER A 22 7.16 -12.45 23.59
CA SER A 22 8.07 -13.56 23.84
C SER A 22 9.47 -13.31 23.28
N GLY A 23 9.97 -12.09 23.31
CA GLY A 23 11.26 -11.73 22.73
C GLY A 23 11.58 -10.24 22.85
N ASN A 24 12.56 -9.78 22.09
CA ASN A 24 12.95 -8.37 22.07
C ASN A 24 12.05 -7.58 21.12
N ALA A 25 11.00 -6.94 21.67
CA ALA A 25 10.06 -6.11 20.93
C ALA A 25 10.73 -4.96 20.14
N LEU A 26 11.78 -4.36 20.71
CA LEU A 26 12.51 -3.28 20.03
C LEU A 26 13.20 -3.80 18.76
N LYS A 27 13.88 -4.95 18.85
CA LYS A 27 14.51 -5.57 17.68
C LYS A 27 13.48 -5.94 16.62
N HIS A 28 12.35 -6.52 17.02
CA HIS A 28 11.26 -6.89 16.12
C HIS A 28 10.72 -5.66 15.34
N ASN A 29 10.41 -4.58 16.05
CA ASN A 29 9.95 -3.34 15.42
C ASN A 29 11.01 -2.74 14.49
N LEU A 30 12.28 -2.79 14.90
CA LEU A 30 13.38 -2.28 14.07
C LEU A 30 13.54 -3.08 12.78
N ASP A 31 13.48 -4.41 12.85
CA ASP A 31 13.55 -5.29 11.67
C ASP A 31 12.41 -4.98 10.68
N ASN A 32 11.18 -4.77 11.17
CA ASN A 32 10.03 -4.40 10.34
C ASN A 32 10.18 -3.00 9.72
N LEU A 33 10.67 -2.02 10.49
CA LEU A 33 10.95 -0.67 9.99
C LEU A 33 12.04 -0.68 8.91
N LEU A 34 13.10 -1.48 9.08
CA LEU A 34 14.17 -1.62 8.09
C LEU A 34 13.67 -2.25 6.79
N LEU A 35 12.79 -3.25 6.86
CA LEU A 35 12.13 -3.83 5.68
C LEU A 35 11.29 -2.78 4.96
N GLY A 36 10.42 -2.06 5.67
CA GLY A 36 9.60 -0.99 5.10
C GLY A 36 10.44 0.14 4.48
N ALA A 37 11.52 0.54 5.17
CA ALA A 37 12.46 1.54 4.67
C ALA A 37 13.15 1.08 3.38
N SER A 38 13.58 -0.19 3.31
CA SER A 38 14.22 -0.75 2.10
C SER A 38 13.29 -0.73 0.89
N GLY A 39 12.01 -1.07 1.07
CA GLY A 39 10.98 -0.96 0.03
C GLY A 39 10.75 0.49 -0.41
N THR A 40 10.68 1.42 0.55
CA THR A 40 10.52 2.84 0.26
C THR A 40 11.73 3.40 -0.52
N ILE A 41 12.94 3.01 -0.15
CA ILE A 41 14.16 3.40 -0.86
C ILE A 41 14.11 2.86 -2.30
N LEU A 42 13.76 1.59 -2.47
CA LEU A 42 13.64 0.98 -3.80
C LEU A 42 12.64 1.74 -4.69
N LEU A 43 11.48 2.13 -4.17
CA LEU A 43 10.50 2.93 -4.92
C LEU A 43 11.05 4.29 -5.32
N ARG A 44 11.85 4.94 -4.47
CA ARG A 44 12.46 6.24 -4.78
C ARG A 44 13.54 6.17 -5.86
N LEU A 45 14.15 5.00 -6.08
CA LEU A 45 15.11 4.78 -7.16
C LEU A 45 14.44 4.63 -8.53
N VAL A 46 13.10 4.52 -8.58
CA VAL A 46 12.33 4.46 -9.83
C VAL A 46 11.49 5.73 -9.97
N PRO A 47 12.01 6.77 -10.66
CA PRO A 47 11.31 8.05 -10.79
C PRO A 47 9.93 7.87 -11.44
N GLY A 48 8.94 8.59 -10.91
CA GLY A 48 7.60 8.63 -11.48
C GLY A 48 6.73 7.39 -11.29
N ILE A 49 7.21 6.36 -10.57
CA ILE A 49 6.44 5.12 -10.36
C ILE A 49 5.27 5.28 -9.36
N LEU A 50 5.26 6.34 -8.57
CA LEU A 50 4.24 6.52 -7.54
C LEU A 50 2.87 6.76 -8.17
N ALA A 51 1.89 5.94 -7.80
CA ALA A 51 0.53 5.98 -8.34
C ALA A 51 -0.12 7.38 -8.21
N ALA A 52 0.07 8.05 -7.08
CA ALA A 52 -0.43 9.41 -6.86
C ALA A 52 0.22 10.44 -7.82
N HIS A 53 1.52 10.31 -8.11
CA HIS A 53 2.18 11.17 -9.09
C HIS A 53 1.62 10.94 -10.50
N LEU A 54 1.42 9.68 -10.87
CA LEU A 54 0.85 9.32 -12.17
C LEU A 54 -0.61 9.75 -12.30
N ALA A 55 -1.40 9.68 -11.22
CA ALA A 55 -2.75 10.20 -11.21
C ALA A 55 -2.79 11.72 -11.48
N LEU A 56 -1.86 12.47 -10.88
CA LEU A 56 -1.72 13.91 -11.16
C LEU A 56 -1.35 14.19 -12.64
N GLN A 57 -0.47 13.37 -13.22
CA GLN A 57 -0.13 13.46 -14.63
C GLN A 57 -1.35 13.15 -15.54
N ASN A 58 -2.17 12.16 -15.17
CA ASN A 58 -3.41 11.85 -15.88
C ASN A 58 -4.37 13.04 -15.91
N GLU A 59 -4.53 13.74 -14.78
CA GLU A 59 -5.37 14.95 -14.70
C GLU A 59 -4.83 16.07 -15.60
N LEU A 60 -3.51 16.28 -15.62
CA LEU A 60 -2.88 17.30 -16.45
C LEU A 60 -2.97 17.00 -17.95
N TRP A 61 -2.83 15.74 -18.35
CA TRP A 61 -2.77 15.33 -19.75
C TRP A 61 -4.05 14.65 -20.24
N GLN A 62 -5.04 14.48 -19.37
CA GLN A 62 -6.32 13.81 -19.65
C GLN A 62 -6.14 12.42 -20.27
N ILE A 63 -5.22 11.63 -19.70
CA ILE A 63 -4.88 10.29 -20.15
C ILE A 63 -5.68 9.25 -19.38
N GLY A 64 -6.10 8.19 -20.07
CA GLY A 64 -6.79 7.04 -19.51
C GLY A 64 -8.21 6.87 -20.02
N ILE A 65 -8.77 5.68 -19.79
CA ILE A 65 -10.09 5.31 -20.31
C ILE A 65 -11.19 6.25 -19.81
N SER A 66 -11.11 6.68 -18.55
CA SER A 66 -12.12 7.54 -17.95
C SER A 66 -12.20 8.92 -18.62
N TYR A 67 -11.08 9.46 -19.08
CA TYR A 67 -11.02 10.72 -19.85
C TYR A 67 -11.52 10.50 -21.26
N SER A 68 -11.16 9.39 -21.91
CA SER A 68 -11.64 9.07 -23.26
C SER A 68 -13.16 8.84 -23.33
N LEU A 69 -13.79 8.47 -22.20
CA LEU A 69 -15.23 8.27 -22.07
C LEU A 69 -15.95 9.47 -21.45
N ASP A 70 -15.28 10.61 -21.27
CA ASP A 70 -15.82 11.84 -20.65
C ASP A 70 -16.50 11.57 -19.29
N LEU A 71 -15.95 10.65 -18.48
CA LEU A 71 -16.51 10.35 -17.18
C LEU A 71 -16.32 11.51 -16.20
N PRO A 72 -17.25 11.74 -15.28
CA PRO A 72 -17.24 12.92 -14.39
C PRO A 72 -16.19 12.76 -13.28
N GLN A 73 -14.94 13.13 -13.56
CA GLN A 73 -13.76 12.96 -12.69
C GLN A 73 -13.93 13.58 -11.30
N SER A 74 -14.66 14.68 -11.17
CA SER A 74 -14.93 15.38 -9.92
C SER A 74 -16.14 14.82 -9.15
N SER A 75 -16.85 13.86 -9.70
CA SER A 75 -18.02 13.25 -9.05
C SER A 75 -17.61 12.40 -7.85
N LEU A 76 -18.31 12.58 -6.73
CA LEU A 76 -18.13 11.74 -5.55
C LEU A 76 -18.39 10.26 -5.88
N LEU A 77 -19.40 9.96 -6.69
CA LEU A 77 -19.72 8.60 -7.10
C LEU A 77 -18.56 7.98 -7.88
N PHE A 78 -17.96 8.73 -8.80
CA PHE A 78 -16.81 8.24 -9.57
C PHE A 78 -15.60 8.01 -8.66
N THR A 79 -15.31 8.94 -7.73
CA THR A 79 -14.22 8.80 -6.75
C THR A 79 -14.40 7.55 -5.88
N VAL A 80 -15.60 7.36 -5.32
CA VAL A 80 -15.88 6.16 -4.49
C VAL A 80 -15.77 4.88 -5.31
N SER A 81 -16.32 4.86 -6.52
CA SER A 81 -16.22 3.70 -7.43
C SER A 81 -14.77 3.36 -7.77
N ALA A 82 -13.93 4.37 -8.00
CA ALA A 82 -12.51 4.19 -8.28
C ALA A 82 -11.76 3.63 -7.06
N VAL A 83 -12.06 4.11 -5.84
CA VAL A 83 -11.48 3.56 -4.59
C VAL A 83 -11.86 2.09 -4.42
N VAL A 84 -13.14 1.75 -4.56
CA VAL A 84 -13.63 0.36 -4.45
C VAL A 84 -13.00 -0.53 -5.52
N PHE A 85 -12.85 -0.02 -6.74
CA PHE A 85 -12.22 -0.76 -7.83
C PHE A 85 -10.73 -1.02 -7.57
N LEU A 86 -9.99 -0.02 -7.07
CA LEU A 86 -8.58 -0.20 -6.68
C LEU A 86 -8.46 -1.25 -5.56
N ASP A 87 -9.32 -1.19 -4.55
CA ASP A 87 -9.34 -2.17 -3.47
C ASP A 87 -9.59 -3.59 -3.99
N PHE A 88 -10.58 -3.75 -4.88
CA PHE A 88 -10.85 -5.01 -5.55
C PHE A 88 -9.64 -5.54 -6.33
N CYS A 89 -8.95 -4.69 -7.07
CA CYS A 89 -7.75 -5.09 -7.82
C CYS A 89 -6.60 -5.51 -6.90
N ILE A 90 -6.37 -4.76 -5.82
CA ILE A 90 -5.32 -5.08 -4.83
C ILE A 90 -5.67 -6.34 -4.05
N TYR A 91 -6.95 -6.58 -3.72
CA TYR A 91 -7.40 -7.83 -3.13
C TYR A 91 -7.05 -9.03 -4.04
N TRP A 92 -7.36 -8.97 -5.33
CA TRP A 92 -7.05 -10.05 -6.28
C TRP A 92 -5.55 -10.22 -6.49
N GLN A 93 -4.78 -9.12 -6.53
CA GLN A 93 -3.33 -9.17 -6.55
C GLN A 93 -2.79 -9.92 -5.33
N HIS A 94 -3.23 -9.57 -4.13
CA HIS A 94 -2.84 -10.22 -2.87
C HIS A 94 -3.19 -11.72 -2.90
N ARG A 95 -4.42 -12.05 -3.30
CA ARG A 95 -4.85 -13.44 -3.46
C ARG A 95 -3.96 -14.22 -4.44
N TYR A 96 -3.57 -13.59 -5.54
CA TYR A 96 -2.68 -14.20 -6.52
C TYR A 96 -1.27 -14.42 -5.97
N PHE A 97 -0.78 -13.55 -5.09
CA PHE A 97 0.50 -13.75 -4.39
C PHE A 97 0.50 -15.00 -3.53
N HIS A 98 -0.63 -15.35 -2.93
CA HIS A 98 -0.79 -16.62 -2.20
C HIS A 98 -0.82 -17.85 -3.11
N TYR A 99 -1.37 -17.70 -4.31
CA TYR A 99 -1.54 -18.82 -5.25
C TYR A 99 -0.28 -19.14 -6.04
N ASN A 100 0.47 -18.13 -6.47
CA ASN A 100 1.64 -18.30 -7.32
C ASN A 100 2.90 -18.59 -6.49
N LYS A 101 3.55 -19.76 -6.72
CA LYS A 101 4.73 -20.19 -5.95
C LYS A 101 5.92 -19.24 -5.98
N TYR A 102 6.08 -18.44 -7.05
CA TYR A 102 7.19 -17.48 -7.17
C TYR A 102 6.87 -16.18 -6.40
N LEU A 103 5.65 -15.69 -6.51
CA LEU A 103 5.19 -14.50 -5.79
C LEU A 103 5.06 -14.77 -4.29
N TRP A 104 4.66 -16.00 -3.93
CA TRP A 104 4.65 -16.43 -2.54
C TRP A 104 6.03 -16.32 -1.86
N ARG A 105 7.12 -16.54 -2.60
CA ARG A 105 8.48 -16.40 -2.03
C ARG A 105 8.76 -14.98 -1.54
N LEU A 106 8.17 -13.97 -2.16
CA LEU A 106 8.25 -12.57 -1.74
C LEU A 106 7.25 -12.33 -0.59
N HIS A 107 6.01 -12.73 -0.80
CA HIS A 107 4.88 -12.45 0.08
C HIS A 107 4.97 -13.17 1.43
N ARG A 108 5.59 -14.34 1.50
CA ARG A 108 5.83 -15.05 2.76
C ARG A 108 6.64 -14.25 3.79
N VAL A 109 7.37 -13.20 3.38
CA VAL A 109 8.08 -12.30 4.30
C VAL A 109 7.06 -11.59 5.20
N HIS A 110 5.95 -11.13 4.62
CA HIS A 110 4.83 -10.57 5.37
C HIS A 110 4.23 -11.60 6.33
N HIS A 111 3.97 -12.82 5.87
CA HIS A 111 3.40 -13.89 6.68
C HIS A 111 4.38 -14.57 7.64
N SER A 112 5.66 -14.22 7.63
CA SER A 112 6.67 -14.77 8.55
C SER A 112 6.69 -14.10 9.91
N ASP A 113 5.86 -13.09 10.13
CA ASP A 113 5.76 -12.43 11.42
C ASP A 113 4.98 -13.30 12.42
N THR A 114 5.66 -13.69 13.49
CA THR A 114 5.06 -14.52 14.57
C THR A 114 4.53 -13.68 15.73
N MET A 115 4.81 -12.37 15.73
CA MET A 115 4.51 -11.50 16.87
C MET A 115 3.46 -10.44 16.57
N LEU A 116 2.90 -10.39 15.40
CA LEU A 116 1.87 -9.46 14.91
C LEU A 116 1.78 -8.17 15.74
N SER A 117 2.33 -7.10 15.23
CA SER A 117 2.33 -5.76 15.85
C SER A 117 1.96 -4.71 14.80
N ALA A 118 1.72 -3.47 15.22
CA ALA A 118 1.49 -2.36 14.28
C ALA A 118 2.65 -2.23 13.26
N SER A 119 3.89 -2.52 13.66
CA SER A 119 5.04 -2.51 12.77
C SER A 119 5.01 -3.62 11.71
N SER A 120 4.24 -4.71 11.91
CA SER A 120 4.06 -5.78 10.94
C SER A 120 3.43 -5.29 9.62
N ALA A 121 2.68 -4.18 9.68
CA ALA A 121 2.16 -3.48 8.50
C ALA A 121 3.26 -3.00 7.52
N LEU A 122 4.51 -2.92 7.98
CA LEU A 122 5.66 -2.56 7.14
C LEU A 122 6.48 -3.76 6.67
N ARG A 123 6.12 -4.97 7.14
CA ARG A 123 6.89 -6.18 6.90
C ARG A 123 6.62 -6.77 5.51
N PHE A 124 7.14 -6.14 4.47
CA PHE A 124 7.04 -6.61 3.09
C PHE A 124 8.42 -6.75 2.44
N HIS A 125 8.54 -7.70 1.54
CA HIS A 125 9.74 -7.81 0.71
C HIS A 125 9.82 -6.60 -0.25
N PRO A 126 10.97 -5.93 -0.43
CA PRO A 126 11.08 -4.74 -1.28
C PRO A 126 10.59 -4.95 -2.72
N LEU A 127 10.89 -6.11 -3.32
CA LEU A 127 10.41 -6.45 -4.67
C LEU A 127 8.88 -6.64 -4.73
N GLU A 128 8.25 -7.07 -3.64
CA GLU A 128 6.79 -7.14 -3.55
C GLU A 128 6.18 -5.74 -3.58
N ILE A 129 6.74 -4.82 -2.79
CA ILE A 129 6.32 -3.41 -2.77
C ILE A 129 6.47 -2.80 -4.18
N LEU A 130 7.59 -3.04 -4.85
CA LEU A 130 7.82 -2.56 -6.21
C LEU A 130 6.80 -3.13 -7.19
N LEU A 131 6.56 -4.45 -7.17
CA LEU A 131 5.60 -5.10 -8.07
C LEU A 131 4.17 -4.60 -7.82
N SER A 132 3.77 -4.47 -6.56
CA SER A 132 2.47 -3.93 -6.18
C SER A 132 2.29 -2.48 -6.64
N MET A 133 3.34 -1.67 -6.53
CA MET A 133 3.32 -0.30 -7.03
C MET A 133 3.21 -0.26 -8.56
N LEU A 134 3.95 -1.10 -9.29
CA LEU A 134 3.86 -1.19 -10.74
C LEU A 134 2.45 -1.55 -11.21
N ILE A 135 1.83 -2.54 -10.59
CA ILE A 135 0.45 -2.97 -10.93
C ILE A 135 -0.52 -1.82 -10.67
N LYS A 136 -0.46 -1.20 -9.48
CA LYS A 136 -1.31 -0.06 -9.13
C LYS A 136 -1.12 1.11 -10.09
N SER A 137 0.12 1.44 -10.41
CA SER A 137 0.47 2.50 -11.34
C SER A 137 -0.06 2.25 -12.75
N ALA A 138 0.02 1.01 -13.23
CA ALA A 138 -0.56 0.62 -14.52
C ALA A 138 -2.09 0.77 -14.54
N LEU A 139 -2.77 0.40 -13.45
CA LEU A 139 -4.23 0.60 -13.31
C LEU A 139 -4.59 2.09 -13.30
N VAL A 140 -3.85 2.89 -12.54
CA VAL A 140 -4.10 4.34 -12.44
C VAL A 140 -3.92 5.02 -13.79
N LEU A 141 -2.82 4.71 -14.51
CA LEU A 141 -2.56 5.26 -15.84
C LEU A 141 -3.59 4.80 -16.87
N GLY A 142 -3.80 3.49 -16.96
CA GLY A 142 -4.66 2.91 -17.99
C GLY A 142 -6.13 3.32 -17.84
N LEU A 143 -6.61 3.41 -16.60
CA LEU A 143 -8.01 3.77 -16.35
C LEU A 143 -8.24 5.27 -16.20
N GLY A 144 -7.21 6.07 -15.98
CA GLY A 144 -7.37 7.50 -15.73
C GLY A 144 -7.99 7.80 -14.37
N ILE A 145 -7.52 7.09 -13.33
CA ILE A 145 -8.05 7.26 -11.97
C ILE A 145 -7.62 8.61 -11.41
N PRO A 146 -8.55 9.44 -10.87
CA PRO A 146 -8.24 10.77 -10.38
C PRO A 146 -7.36 10.74 -9.12
N PHE A 147 -6.54 11.77 -8.96
CA PHE A 147 -5.59 11.92 -7.85
C PHE A 147 -6.25 11.76 -6.48
N VAL A 148 -7.42 12.38 -6.28
CA VAL A 148 -8.16 12.30 -5.01
C VAL A 148 -8.53 10.86 -4.67
N ALA A 149 -8.99 10.06 -5.65
CA ALA A 149 -9.33 8.65 -5.43
C ALA A 149 -8.10 7.83 -5.04
N VAL A 150 -6.95 8.05 -5.69
CA VAL A 150 -5.70 7.35 -5.34
C VAL A 150 -5.24 7.71 -3.93
N VAL A 151 -5.28 8.99 -3.55
CA VAL A 151 -4.90 9.43 -2.21
C VAL A 151 -5.82 8.85 -1.14
N LEU A 152 -7.13 8.87 -1.36
CA LEU A 152 -8.11 8.27 -0.44
C LEU A 152 -7.88 6.76 -0.29
N PHE A 153 -7.67 6.06 -1.40
CA PHE A 153 -7.35 4.63 -1.39
C PHE A 153 -6.08 4.34 -0.59
N GLU A 154 -4.99 5.08 -0.81
CA GLU A 154 -3.73 4.90 -0.07
C GLU A 154 -3.92 5.15 1.44
N ILE A 155 -4.70 6.15 1.81
CA ILE A 155 -5.00 6.45 3.23
C ILE A 155 -5.75 5.28 3.85
N LEU A 156 -6.81 4.79 3.19
CA LEU A 156 -7.63 3.69 3.70
C LEU A 156 -6.83 2.39 3.78
N LEU A 157 -6.10 2.05 2.72
CA LEU A 157 -5.26 0.84 2.68
C LEU A 157 -4.24 0.83 3.82
N ASN A 158 -3.52 1.94 4.00
CA ASN A 158 -2.51 2.05 5.07
C ASN A 158 -3.14 2.09 6.47
N ALA A 159 -4.30 2.71 6.64
CA ALA A 159 -5.01 2.69 7.90
C ALA A 159 -5.45 1.25 8.26
N CYS A 160 -6.12 0.54 7.33
CA CYS A 160 -6.55 -0.84 7.55
C CYS A 160 -5.38 -1.81 7.80
N ALA A 161 -4.19 -1.54 7.25
CA ALA A 161 -3.01 -2.38 7.47
C ALA A 161 -2.42 -2.26 8.89
N ILE A 162 -2.68 -1.16 9.61
CA ILE A 162 -2.16 -0.93 10.96
C ILE A 162 -3.12 -1.49 12.04
N PHE A 163 -4.42 -1.55 11.76
CA PHE A 163 -5.47 -2.03 12.68
C PHE A 163 -5.84 -3.48 12.40
#